data_8e380744c678f9fd0dc93d489e5285a3
#
_entry.id   8e380744c678f9fd0dc93d489e5285a3
#
_cell.length_a   1.000
_cell.length_b   1.000
_cell.length_c   1.000
_cell.angle_alpha   90.00
_cell.angle_beta   90.00
_cell.angle_gamma   90.00
#
_symmetry.space_group_name_H-M   'P 1'
#
loop_
_entity.id
_entity.type
_entity.pdbx_description
1 polymer ?
#
loop_
_entity_poly.entity_id
_entity_poly.type
_entity_poly.pdbx_seq_one_letter_code
_entity_poly.pdbx_strand_id
1 'polypeptide(L)'
;GHDYRAALKDYTVFAGKIPLPPRYAFGYWWSRYWSYSDNELRELLRKFRMYDIPLDVLVIDMDWHYTEPGKGGWSGWTWNKRLFPNPGRLLADLKKEGVKLTLNLHPADGFAFYEEPYRAIATDIGMNPEGKDTIPWITSDKKLMEAVFRNVLHPMEKEGVDFWWLDWQQFPFDKKIDSLNNVWWINYVFFTEMERNRTTRPMLYHRWGGLGNHCYQIGFSGDAVISWKSLDFQPYFNSTASNVLYGYWSHDLGGHFEADRIDPE
;
A
#
# COMPACT_ATOMS: atom_id res chain seq x y z
N GLY A 1 -6.11 9.90 35.88
CA GLY A 1 -6.80 11.17 35.73
C GLY A 1 -7.95 11.07 34.73
N HIS A 2 -8.82 12.09 34.71
CA HIS A 2 -9.96 12.14 33.80
C HIS A 2 -9.78 13.18 32.68
N ASP A 3 -8.59 13.76 32.54
CA ASP A 3 -8.25 14.63 31.43
C ASP A 3 -7.67 13.80 30.26
N TYR A 4 -8.57 13.31 29.43
CA TYR A 4 -8.21 12.45 28.28
C TYR A 4 -7.41 13.22 27.22
N ARG A 5 -7.63 14.53 27.06
CA ARG A 5 -6.86 15.34 26.11
C ARG A 5 -5.41 15.50 26.53
N ALA A 6 -5.18 15.75 27.82
CA ALA A 6 -3.84 15.79 28.37
C ALA A 6 -3.15 14.42 28.23
N ALA A 7 -3.86 13.34 28.56
CA ALA A 7 -3.32 11.98 28.39
C ALA A 7 -2.92 11.66 26.93
N LEU A 8 -3.74 12.01 25.94
CA LEU A 8 -3.39 11.85 24.54
C LEU A 8 -2.21 12.72 24.13
N LYS A 9 -2.12 13.95 24.63
CA LYS A 9 -0.97 14.82 24.40
C LYS A 9 0.31 14.20 24.98
N ASP A 10 0.27 13.70 26.19
CA ASP A 10 1.40 13.03 26.83
C ASP A 10 1.78 11.76 26.06
N TYR A 11 0.79 11.01 25.57
CA TYR A 11 1.02 9.83 24.74
C TYR A 11 1.80 10.16 23.46
N THR A 12 1.54 11.31 22.82
CA THR A 12 2.31 11.71 21.62
C THR A 12 3.78 12.02 21.92
N VAL A 13 4.14 12.26 23.16
CA VAL A 13 5.53 12.59 23.53
C VAL A 13 6.43 11.36 23.43
N PHE A 14 5.94 10.20 23.85
CA PHE A 14 6.75 8.98 23.81
C PHE A 14 6.34 7.97 22.73
N ALA A 15 5.08 7.96 22.30
CA ALA A 15 4.61 7.07 21.22
C ALA A 15 4.79 7.67 19.82
N GLY A 16 5.17 8.93 19.72
CA GLY A 16 5.32 9.64 18.45
C GLY A 16 4.09 10.45 18.03
N LYS A 17 4.31 11.38 17.12
CA LYS A 17 3.26 12.27 16.60
C LYS A 17 2.55 11.62 15.42
N ILE A 18 1.32 12.06 15.17
CA ILE A 18 0.56 11.71 13.96
C ILE A 18 1.08 12.60 12.82
N PRO A 19 1.72 12.07 11.78
CA PRO A 19 2.15 12.87 10.63
C PRO A 19 0.93 13.32 9.83
N LEU A 20 0.94 14.58 9.38
CA LEU A 20 -0.13 15.10 8.55
C LEU A 20 -0.02 14.55 7.12
N PRO A 21 -1.05 13.84 6.61
CA PRO A 21 -1.04 13.33 5.24
C PRO A 21 -1.01 14.46 4.19
N PRO A 22 -0.60 14.16 2.94
CA PRO A 22 -0.78 15.07 1.83
C PRO A 22 -2.26 15.38 1.59
N ARG A 23 -2.54 16.56 1.01
CA ARG A 23 -3.93 17.01 0.80
C ARG A 23 -4.77 16.03 -0.04
N TYR A 24 -4.18 15.44 -1.08
CA TYR A 24 -4.87 14.49 -1.95
C TYR A 24 -5.39 13.23 -1.23
N ALA A 25 -4.81 12.91 -0.08
CA ALA A 25 -5.27 11.78 0.73
C ALA A 25 -6.71 11.94 1.25
N PHE A 26 -7.18 13.18 1.36
CA PHE A 26 -8.55 13.51 1.77
C PHE A 26 -9.52 13.69 0.61
N GLY A 27 -9.08 13.43 -0.61
CA GLY A 27 -9.89 13.50 -1.81
C GLY A 27 -10.58 12.18 -2.15
N TYR A 28 -11.06 12.07 -3.38
CA TYR A 28 -11.73 10.86 -3.86
C TYR A 28 -10.71 9.87 -4.43
N TRP A 29 -10.79 8.63 -3.96
CA TRP A 29 -9.97 7.52 -4.41
C TRP A 29 -10.82 6.55 -5.21
N TRP A 30 -10.37 6.18 -6.41
CA TRP A 30 -10.90 5.04 -7.13
C TRP A 30 -10.02 3.83 -6.87
N SER A 31 -10.61 2.82 -6.25
CA SER A 31 -10.00 1.52 -6.02
C SER A 31 -10.99 0.41 -6.36
N ARG A 32 -10.55 -0.58 -7.09
CA ARG A 32 -11.34 -1.78 -7.38
C ARG A 32 -10.39 -2.94 -7.66
N TYR A 33 -10.65 -4.08 -7.02
CA TYR A 33 -10.01 -5.33 -7.41
C TYR A 33 -10.55 -5.76 -8.78
N TRP A 34 -9.81 -5.46 -9.81
CA TRP A 34 -10.15 -5.70 -11.21
C TRP A 34 -8.91 -5.64 -12.08
N SER A 35 -8.81 -6.57 -13.05
CA SER A 35 -7.67 -6.64 -13.99
C SER A 35 -7.76 -5.55 -15.06
N TYR A 36 -7.65 -4.29 -14.64
CA TYR A 36 -7.66 -3.16 -15.56
C TYR A 36 -6.50 -3.21 -16.55
N SER A 37 -6.81 -2.94 -17.82
CA SER A 37 -5.82 -2.57 -18.81
C SER A 37 -5.55 -1.06 -18.81
N ASP A 38 -4.44 -0.64 -19.43
CA ASP A 38 -4.13 0.78 -19.69
C ASP A 38 -5.30 1.51 -20.36
N ASN A 39 -5.91 0.90 -21.39
CA ASN A 39 -7.03 1.51 -22.08
C ASN A 39 -8.28 1.67 -21.21
N GLU A 40 -8.59 0.68 -20.37
CA GLU A 40 -9.73 0.76 -19.46
C GLU A 40 -9.53 1.84 -18.39
N LEU A 41 -8.31 2.00 -17.87
CA LEU A 41 -8.01 3.09 -16.94
C LEU A 41 -8.14 4.47 -17.59
N ARG A 42 -7.67 4.62 -18.84
CA ARG A 42 -7.85 5.87 -19.60
C ARG A 42 -9.32 6.18 -19.86
N GLU A 43 -10.11 5.18 -20.19
CA GLU A 43 -11.55 5.33 -20.35
C GLU A 43 -12.26 5.67 -19.03
N LEU A 44 -11.83 5.07 -17.94
CA LEU A 44 -12.31 5.39 -16.60
C LEU A 44 -12.07 6.87 -16.27
N LEU A 45 -10.86 7.37 -16.47
CA LEU A 45 -10.53 8.79 -16.25
C LEU A 45 -11.37 9.70 -17.13
N ARG A 46 -11.56 9.32 -18.40
CA ARG A 46 -12.43 10.07 -19.31
C ARG A 46 -13.86 10.15 -18.79
N LYS A 47 -14.40 9.08 -18.20
CA LYS A 47 -15.74 9.07 -17.59
C LYS A 47 -15.82 9.99 -16.38
N PHE A 48 -14.84 9.97 -15.48
CA PHE A 48 -14.79 10.87 -14.34
C PHE A 48 -14.88 12.34 -14.77
N ARG A 49 -14.15 12.71 -15.83
CA ARG A 49 -14.21 14.06 -16.39
C ARG A 49 -15.55 14.37 -17.06
N MET A 50 -16.04 13.43 -17.85
CA MET A 50 -17.30 13.62 -18.59
C MET A 50 -18.48 13.90 -17.65
N TYR A 51 -18.45 13.29 -16.45
CA TYR A 51 -19.47 13.48 -15.44
C TYR A 51 -19.11 14.54 -14.39
N ASP A 52 -18.01 15.26 -14.59
CA ASP A 52 -17.50 16.28 -13.64
C ASP A 52 -17.34 15.74 -12.21
N ILE A 53 -16.88 14.50 -12.08
CA ILE A 53 -16.60 13.87 -10.81
C ILE A 53 -15.11 14.02 -10.51
N PRO A 54 -14.73 14.64 -9.38
CA PRO A 54 -13.32 14.78 -9.03
C PRO A 54 -12.70 13.41 -8.72
N LEU A 55 -11.44 13.24 -9.14
CA LEU A 55 -10.63 12.06 -8.83
C LEU A 55 -9.26 12.53 -8.39
N ASP A 56 -8.89 12.24 -7.16
CA ASP A 56 -7.60 12.62 -6.59
C ASP A 56 -6.58 11.48 -6.65
N VAL A 57 -7.03 10.25 -6.41
CA VAL A 57 -6.18 9.07 -6.36
C VAL A 57 -6.75 7.93 -7.18
N LEU A 58 -5.90 7.35 -8.03
CA LEU A 58 -6.15 6.10 -8.72
C LEU A 58 -5.34 4.99 -8.05
N VAL A 59 -6.02 3.94 -7.66
CA VAL A 59 -5.38 2.71 -7.16
C VAL A 59 -5.38 1.67 -8.27
N ILE A 60 -4.21 1.10 -8.58
CA ILE A 60 -4.12 -0.10 -9.42
C ILE A 60 -3.82 -1.27 -8.51
N ASP A 61 -4.76 -2.20 -8.46
CA ASP A 61 -4.69 -3.39 -7.63
C ASP A 61 -3.72 -4.43 -8.22
N MET A 62 -3.58 -5.56 -7.56
CA MET A 62 -2.52 -6.54 -7.74
C MET A 62 -2.22 -6.98 -9.18
N ASP A 63 -3.18 -6.88 -10.11
CA ASP A 63 -2.96 -7.25 -11.51
C ASP A 63 -2.07 -6.25 -12.30
N TRP A 64 -1.58 -5.19 -11.65
CA TRP A 64 -0.54 -4.36 -12.26
C TRP A 64 0.73 -5.16 -12.56
N HIS A 65 1.01 -6.18 -11.76
CA HIS A 65 2.08 -7.16 -11.99
C HIS A 65 1.50 -8.50 -12.48
N TYR A 66 2.37 -9.42 -12.89
CA TYR A 66 1.94 -10.75 -13.25
C TYR A 66 1.45 -11.52 -12.02
N THR A 67 0.20 -12.00 -12.07
CA THR A 67 -0.47 -12.76 -11.01
C THR A 67 -0.76 -14.22 -11.40
N GLU A 68 -0.38 -14.62 -12.61
CA GLU A 68 -0.64 -15.96 -13.09
C GLU A 68 0.21 -17.01 -12.38
N PRO A 69 -0.31 -18.24 -12.23
CA PRO A 69 0.45 -19.36 -11.71
C PRO A 69 1.81 -19.53 -12.43
N GLY A 70 2.88 -19.54 -11.66
CA GLY A 70 4.25 -19.63 -12.20
C GLY A 70 4.85 -18.30 -12.68
N LYS A 71 4.11 -17.18 -12.57
CA LYS A 71 4.59 -15.85 -12.96
C LYS A 71 4.24 -14.75 -11.93
N GLY A 72 4.38 -15.02 -10.63
CA GLY A 72 4.21 -14.02 -9.60
C GLY A 72 3.18 -14.36 -8.54
N GLY A 73 2.07 -14.96 -8.86
CA GLY A 73 1.03 -15.23 -7.86
C GLY A 73 0.57 -13.93 -7.18
N TRP A 74 0.48 -13.93 -5.86
CA TRP A 74 0.11 -12.75 -5.07
C TRP A 74 1.24 -11.73 -4.95
N SER A 75 2.48 -12.18 -4.77
CA SER A 75 3.66 -11.30 -4.82
C SER A 75 4.15 -11.16 -6.23
N GLY A 76 4.41 -9.93 -6.66
CA GLY A 76 4.94 -9.66 -7.98
C GLY A 76 5.55 -8.27 -8.05
N TRP A 77 6.58 -8.14 -8.92
CA TRP A 77 7.40 -6.95 -9.01
C TRP A 77 7.65 -6.51 -10.45
N THR A 78 7.05 -7.25 -11.38
CA THR A 78 7.21 -7.04 -12.82
C THR A 78 5.89 -6.60 -13.43
N TRP A 79 5.88 -5.45 -14.09
CA TRP A 79 4.68 -4.95 -14.77
C TRP A 79 4.08 -5.99 -15.72
N ASN A 80 2.79 -6.21 -15.62
CA ASN A 80 2.04 -7.03 -16.55
C ASN A 80 1.93 -6.35 -17.92
N LYS A 81 2.89 -6.62 -18.80
CA LYS A 81 2.98 -5.98 -20.11
C LYS A 81 1.80 -6.28 -21.05
N ARG A 82 0.97 -7.27 -20.73
CA ARG A 82 -0.27 -7.52 -21.49
C ARG A 82 -1.33 -6.49 -21.16
N LEU A 83 -1.46 -6.12 -19.89
CA LEU A 83 -2.39 -5.08 -19.43
C LEU A 83 -1.79 -3.69 -19.59
N PHE A 84 -0.51 -3.55 -19.32
CA PHE A 84 0.25 -2.29 -19.32
C PHE A 84 1.46 -2.38 -20.25
N PRO A 85 1.26 -2.27 -21.59
CA PRO A 85 2.37 -2.38 -22.54
C PRO A 85 3.44 -1.31 -22.36
N ASN A 86 3.04 -0.13 -21.90
CA ASN A 86 3.94 1.00 -21.63
C ASN A 86 3.52 1.71 -20.34
N PRO A 87 3.88 1.17 -19.17
CA PRO A 87 3.47 1.74 -17.89
C PRO A 87 3.99 3.16 -17.70
N GLY A 88 5.22 3.47 -18.08
CA GLY A 88 5.78 4.82 -17.95
C GLY A 88 4.97 5.88 -18.70
N ARG A 89 4.37 5.54 -19.87
CA ARG A 89 3.47 6.44 -20.58
C ARG A 89 2.16 6.67 -19.82
N LEU A 90 1.58 5.60 -19.28
CA LEU A 90 0.37 5.72 -18.46
C LEU A 90 0.62 6.61 -17.25
N LEU A 91 1.69 6.36 -16.51
CA LEU A 91 2.09 7.14 -15.33
C LEU A 91 2.30 8.63 -15.67
N ALA A 92 2.98 8.92 -16.77
CA ALA A 92 3.19 10.28 -17.24
C ALA A 92 1.87 11.00 -17.60
N ASP A 93 0.94 10.29 -18.20
CA ASP A 93 -0.37 10.85 -18.54
C ASP A 93 -1.22 11.09 -17.29
N LEU A 94 -1.28 10.14 -16.35
CA LEU A 94 -1.94 10.34 -15.05
C LEU A 94 -1.40 11.55 -14.30
N LYS A 95 -0.08 11.74 -14.30
CA LYS A 95 0.56 12.89 -13.67
C LYS A 95 0.14 14.22 -14.32
N LYS A 96 0.00 14.27 -15.64
CA LYS A 96 -0.51 15.47 -16.34
C LYS A 96 -1.96 15.80 -15.95
N GLU A 97 -2.74 14.78 -15.65
CA GLU A 97 -4.12 14.90 -15.19
C GLU A 97 -4.24 15.38 -13.73
N GLY A 98 -3.14 15.41 -12.99
CA GLY A 98 -3.12 15.74 -11.57
C GLY A 98 -3.57 14.61 -10.65
N VAL A 99 -3.85 13.43 -11.19
CA VAL A 99 -4.25 12.24 -10.43
C VAL A 99 -3.03 11.59 -9.81
N LYS A 100 -3.11 11.24 -8.54
CA LYS A 100 -2.09 10.50 -7.80
C LYS A 100 -2.28 9.00 -7.99
N LEU A 101 -1.18 8.28 -8.01
CA LEU A 101 -1.19 6.84 -8.25
C LEU A 101 -0.55 6.06 -7.11
N THR A 102 -1.19 4.98 -6.72
CA THR A 102 -0.61 3.93 -5.89
C THR A 102 -0.80 2.56 -6.51
N LEU A 103 0.16 1.68 -6.23
CA LEU A 103 0.11 0.27 -6.60
C LEU A 103 -0.04 -0.57 -5.34
N ASN A 104 -0.84 -1.62 -5.44
CA ASN A 104 -1.00 -2.63 -4.40
C ASN A 104 0.25 -3.51 -4.32
N LEU A 105 0.76 -3.76 -3.12
CA LEU A 105 1.90 -4.63 -2.87
C LEU A 105 1.54 -5.77 -1.92
N HIS A 106 1.82 -7.00 -2.37
CA HIS A 106 1.75 -8.24 -1.57
C HIS A 106 3.14 -8.88 -1.51
N PRO A 107 4.07 -8.39 -0.71
CA PRO A 107 5.48 -8.73 -0.83
C PRO A 107 5.90 -10.05 -0.17
N ALA A 108 4.99 -10.77 0.49
CA ALA A 108 5.32 -11.88 1.39
C ALA A 108 6.14 -13.02 0.76
N ASP A 109 5.92 -13.32 -0.53
CA ASP A 109 6.63 -14.40 -1.23
C ASP A 109 8.04 -13.98 -1.70
N GLY A 110 8.38 -12.70 -1.56
CA GLY A 110 9.69 -12.19 -1.93
C GLY A 110 9.87 -12.02 -3.45
N PHE A 111 11.07 -12.31 -3.96
CA PHE A 111 11.41 -12.11 -5.37
C PHE A 111 11.75 -13.44 -6.02
N ALA A 112 10.94 -13.85 -6.97
CA ALA A 112 11.21 -15.04 -7.78
C ALA A 112 12.25 -14.72 -8.86
N PHE A 113 13.02 -15.72 -9.29
CA PHE A 113 14.11 -15.56 -10.24
C PHE A 113 13.71 -15.00 -11.61
N TYR A 114 12.44 -15.10 -11.98
CA TYR A 114 11.90 -14.58 -13.25
C TYR A 114 11.42 -13.12 -13.17
N GLU A 115 11.44 -12.50 -12.00
CA GLU A 115 11.09 -11.09 -11.83
C GLU A 115 12.17 -10.18 -12.43
N GLU A 116 11.75 -9.11 -13.12
CA GLU A 116 12.68 -8.16 -13.74
C GLU A 116 13.76 -7.63 -12.75
N PRO A 117 13.45 -7.28 -11.49
CA PRO A 117 14.46 -6.76 -10.56
C PRO A 117 15.32 -7.83 -9.88
N TYR A 118 15.04 -9.12 -10.05
CA TYR A 118 15.70 -10.20 -9.32
C TYR A 118 17.22 -10.15 -9.37
N ARG A 119 17.79 -10.05 -10.58
CA ARG A 119 19.25 -10.07 -10.80
C ARG A 119 19.96 -8.92 -10.07
N ALA A 120 19.38 -7.74 -10.14
CA ALA A 120 19.93 -6.55 -9.48
C ALA A 120 19.92 -6.69 -7.95
N ILE A 121 18.78 -7.15 -7.40
CA ILE A 121 18.65 -7.39 -5.96
C ILE A 121 19.62 -8.49 -5.52
N ALA A 122 19.67 -9.64 -6.22
CA ALA A 122 20.56 -10.75 -5.91
C ALA A 122 22.03 -10.30 -5.87
N THR A 123 22.46 -9.51 -6.86
CA THR A 123 23.82 -8.93 -6.91
C THR A 123 24.07 -8.06 -5.68
N ASP A 124 23.18 -7.15 -5.37
CA ASP A 124 23.32 -6.21 -4.26
C ASP A 124 23.43 -6.91 -2.91
N ILE A 125 22.67 -7.99 -2.71
CA ILE A 125 22.72 -8.75 -1.45
C ILE A 125 23.81 -9.83 -1.40
N GLY A 126 24.49 -10.09 -2.51
CA GLY A 126 25.58 -11.08 -2.63
C GLY A 126 25.09 -12.50 -2.88
N MET A 127 23.89 -12.68 -3.41
CA MET A 127 23.39 -13.94 -3.95
C MET A 127 23.82 -14.11 -5.41
N ASN A 128 23.77 -15.36 -5.90
CA ASN A 128 24.03 -15.62 -7.33
C ASN A 128 22.90 -15.03 -8.20
N PRO A 129 23.15 -14.01 -9.05
CA PRO A 129 22.13 -13.39 -9.89
C PRO A 129 21.59 -14.30 -10.99
N GLU A 130 22.31 -15.37 -11.33
CA GLU A 130 21.88 -16.40 -12.29
C GLU A 130 21.22 -17.61 -11.59
N GLY A 131 21.10 -17.55 -10.26
CA GLY A 131 20.44 -18.58 -9.45
C GLY A 131 18.92 -18.59 -9.71
N LYS A 132 18.27 -19.64 -9.19
CA LYS A 132 16.82 -19.81 -9.26
C LYS A 132 16.15 -19.80 -7.89
N ASP A 133 16.93 -19.56 -6.85
CA ASP A 133 16.41 -19.49 -5.49
C ASP A 133 15.63 -18.19 -5.29
N THR A 134 14.46 -18.30 -4.71
CA THR A 134 13.66 -17.11 -4.37
C THR A 134 14.38 -16.29 -3.30
N ILE A 135 14.49 -14.99 -3.51
CA ILE A 135 14.96 -14.06 -2.49
C ILE A 135 13.83 -13.86 -1.49
N PRO A 136 13.98 -14.29 -0.23
CA PRO A 136 12.89 -14.20 0.74
C PRO A 136 12.62 -12.75 1.15
N TRP A 137 11.34 -12.42 1.40
CA TRP A 137 10.97 -11.14 1.98
C TRP A 137 11.32 -11.09 3.46
N ILE A 138 12.30 -10.27 3.82
CA ILE A 138 12.80 -10.09 5.19
C ILE A 138 13.02 -8.62 5.45
N THR A 139 12.06 -7.98 6.11
CA THR A 139 12.05 -6.52 6.30
C THR A 139 13.06 -6.02 7.33
N SER A 140 13.56 -6.90 8.22
CA SER A 140 14.64 -6.59 9.15
C SER A 140 16.04 -6.66 8.51
N ASP A 141 16.15 -7.21 7.30
CA ASP A 141 17.41 -7.23 6.57
C ASP A 141 17.64 -5.89 5.85
N LYS A 142 18.46 -5.05 6.47
CA LYS A 142 18.77 -3.72 5.94
C LYS A 142 19.34 -3.77 4.52
N LYS A 143 20.24 -4.72 4.24
CA LYS A 143 20.89 -4.85 2.92
C LYS A 143 19.86 -5.21 1.85
N LEU A 144 18.95 -6.13 2.17
CA LEU A 144 17.84 -6.47 1.28
C LEU A 144 16.92 -5.26 1.05
N MET A 145 16.51 -4.56 2.10
CA MET A 145 15.60 -3.42 1.95
C MET A 145 16.23 -2.28 1.15
N GLU A 146 17.51 -1.98 1.36
CA GLU A 146 18.25 -1.01 0.54
C GLU A 146 18.29 -1.42 -0.95
N ALA A 147 18.49 -2.70 -1.24
CA ALA A 147 18.45 -3.22 -2.60
C ALA A 147 17.06 -3.11 -3.23
N VAL A 148 16.01 -3.41 -2.47
CA VAL A 148 14.60 -3.29 -2.91
C VAL A 148 14.25 -1.84 -3.24
N PHE A 149 14.56 -0.91 -2.35
CA PHE A 149 14.31 0.51 -2.62
C PHE A 149 15.07 0.99 -3.86
N ARG A 150 16.34 0.65 -3.98
CA ARG A 150 17.19 1.08 -5.10
C ARG A 150 16.74 0.52 -6.44
N ASN A 151 16.41 -0.77 -6.50
CA ASN A 151 16.20 -1.48 -7.77
C ASN A 151 14.73 -1.63 -8.16
N VAL A 152 13.79 -1.38 -7.25
CA VAL A 152 12.35 -1.55 -7.51
C VAL A 152 11.59 -0.26 -7.24
N LEU A 153 11.53 0.16 -5.98
CA LEU A 153 10.58 1.18 -5.56
C LEU A 153 10.96 2.57 -6.06
N HIS A 154 12.20 3.01 -5.87
CA HIS A 154 12.65 4.32 -6.35
C HIS A 154 12.60 4.48 -7.89
N PRO A 155 12.95 3.47 -8.72
CA PRO A 155 12.71 3.55 -10.14
C PRO A 155 11.23 3.77 -10.49
N MET A 156 10.31 3.03 -9.90
CA MET A 156 8.88 3.17 -10.12
C MET A 156 8.33 4.53 -9.64
N GLU A 157 8.85 5.04 -8.51
CA GLU A 157 8.53 6.38 -8.02
C GLU A 157 8.99 7.48 -8.99
N LYS A 158 10.18 7.33 -9.57
CA LYS A 158 10.67 8.25 -10.60
C LYS A 158 9.84 8.22 -11.88
N GLU A 159 9.29 7.07 -12.22
CA GLU A 159 8.36 6.91 -13.35
C GLU A 159 7.00 7.54 -13.08
N GLY A 160 6.57 7.62 -11.83
CA GLY A 160 5.32 8.32 -11.48
C GLY A 160 4.43 7.66 -10.44
N VAL A 161 4.85 6.59 -9.77
CA VAL A 161 4.15 6.07 -8.60
C VAL A 161 4.31 7.05 -7.45
N ASP A 162 3.21 7.57 -6.91
CA ASP A 162 3.24 8.63 -5.89
C ASP A 162 3.45 8.09 -4.48
N PHE A 163 2.87 6.95 -4.16
CA PHE A 163 2.99 6.30 -2.85
C PHE A 163 2.68 4.80 -2.96
N TRP A 164 2.81 4.06 -1.84
CA TRP A 164 2.67 2.61 -1.80
C TRP A 164 1.47 2.19 -0.96
N TRP A 165 0.77 1.16 -1.45
CA TRP A 165 -0.24 0.44 -0.70
C TRP A 165 0.32 -0.91 -0.26
N LEU A 166 0.67 -1.01 1.04
CA LEU A 166 1.10 -2.25 1.67
C LEU A 166 -0.13 -3.03 2.11
N ASP A 167 -0.47 -4.03 1.34
CA ASP A 167 -1.64 -4.83 1.61
C ASP A 167 -1.26 -6.10 2.40
N TRP A 168 -2.11 -7.01 2.39
CA TRP A 168 -2.20 -8.33 3.01
C TRP A 168 -1.00 -9.24 2.72
N GLN A 169 -1.06 -10.47 3.24
CA GLN A 169 -0.04 -11.49 3.04
C GLN A 169 1.36 -11.11 3.56
N GLN A 170 1.37 -10.26 4.57
CA GLN A 170 2.52 -10.11 5.42
C GLN A 170 2.52 -11.27 6.42
N PHE A 171 3.66 -11.88 6.67
CA PHE A 171 3.78 -12.79 7.80
C PHE A 171 3.59 -12.00 9.10
N PRO A 172 3.00 -12.60 10.18
CA PRO A 172 2.77 -11.89 11.42
C PRO A 172 4.06 -11.39 12.08
N PHE A 173 5.15 -12.16 11.92
CA PHE A 173 6.46 -11.80 12.44
C PHE A 173 7.52 -11.85 11.35
N ASP A 174 8.59 -11.09 11.55
CA ASP A 174 9.75 -11.09 10.66
C ASP A 174 10.43 -12.47 10.64
N LYS A 175 10.97 -12.87 9.47
CA LYS A 175 11.59 -14.20 9.29
C LYS A 175 12.94 -14.38 10.01
N LYS A 176 13.57 -13.30 10.46
CA LYS A 176 14.83 -13.33 11.20
C LYS A 176 14.67 -12.96 12.66
N ILE A 177 13.61 -12.24 13.02
CA ILE A 177 13.37 -11.73 14.37
C ILE A 177 11.97 -12.15 14.82
N ASP A 178 11.84 -13.25 15.49
CA ASP A 178 10.57 -13.90 15.87
C ASP A 178 9.61 -13.03 16.69
N SER A 179 10.12 -12.01 17.37
CA SER A 179 9.30 -11.09 18.19
C SER A 179 8.96 -9.79 17.49
N LEU A 180 9.49 -9.54 16.28
CA LEU A 180 9.25 -8.33 15.53
C LEU A 180 7.97 -8.45 14.71
N ASN A 181 6.94 -7.66 15.05
CA ASN A 181 5.72 -7.59 14.26
C ASN A 181 6.03 -7.05 12.86
N ASN A 182 5.79 -7.87 11.85
CA ASN A 182 6.20 -7.57 10.48
C ASN A 182 5.39 -6.43 9.86
N VAL A 183 4.09 -6.35 10.13
CA VAL A 183 3.23 -5.28 9.59
C VAL A 183 3.66 -3.93 10.15
N TRP A 184 3.89 -3.83 11.45
CA TRP A 184 4.38 -2.61 12.08
C TRP A 184 5.76 -2.21 11.55
N TRP A 185 6.66 -3.19 11.42
CA TRP A 185 8.03 -2.94 10.98
C TRP A 185 8.12 -2.51 9.51
N ILE A 186 7.36 -3.14 8.62
CA ILE A 186 7.33 -2.75 7.21
C ILE A 186 6.79 -1.31 7.04
N ASN A 187 5.77 -0.93 7.81
CA ASN A 187 5.26 0.43 7.79
C ASN A 187 6.32 1.44 8.23
N TYR A 188 7.06 1.14 9.29
CA TYR A 188 8.20 1.94 9.72
C TYR A 188 9.26 2.08 8.62
N VAL A 189 9.68 0.97 8.02
CA VAL A 189 10.73 0.95 6.99
C VAL A 189 10.32 1.80 5.77
N PHE A 190 9.11 1.58 5.24
CA PHE A 190 8.63 2.32 4.07
C PHE A 190 8.41 3.81 4.37
N PHE A 191 7.78 4.11 5.49
CA PHE A 191 7.47 5.49 5.84
C PHE A 191 8.74 6.32 6.08
N THR A 192 9.68 5.82 6.86
CA THR A 192 10.93 6.52 7.16
C THR A 192 11.85 6.64 5.94
N GLU A 193 11.78 5.71 4.99
CA GLU A 193 12.49 5.83 3.72
C GLU A 193 11.93 7.01 2.90
N MET A 194 10.62 7.15 2.83
CA MET A 194 9.99 8.31 2.18
C MET A 194 10.33 9.63 2.87
N GLU A 195 10.39 9.67 4.20
CA GLU A 195 10.81 10.88 4.94
C GLU A 195 12.23 11.32 4.60
N ARG A 196 13.14 10.37 4.40
CA ARG A 196 14.56 10.67 4.09
C ARG A 196 14.77 11.14 2.67
N ASN A 197 14.00 10.60 1.73
CA ASN A 197 14.29 10.73 0.29
C ASN A 197 13.33 11.64 -0.47
N ARG A 198 12.33 12.22 0.19
CA ARG A 198 11.37 13.10 -0.45
C ARG A 198 11.33 14.49 0.19
N THR A 199 11.05 15.49 -0.64
CA THR A 199 10.78 16.87 -0.20
C THR A 199 9.29 17.11 0.07
N THR A 200 8.44 16.16 -0.29
CA THR A 200 6.99 16.18 -0.06
C THR A 200 6.65 15.35 1.18
N ARG A 201 5.49 15.61 1.76
CA ARG A 201 4.98 14.77 2.85
C ARG A 201 4.93 13.30 2.41
N PRO A 202 5.48 12.37 3.20
CA PRO A 202 5.34 10.96 2.90
C PRO A 202 3.88 10.55 2.95
N MET A 203 3.54 9.51 2.21
CA MET A 203 2.22 8.89 2.21
C MET A 203 2.38 7.39 2.12
N LEU A 204 1.79 6.68 3.09
CA LEU A 204 1.73 5.23 3.10
C LEU A 204 0.28 4.81 3.36
N TYR A 205 -0.22 3.90 2.56
CA TYR A 205 -1.50 3.26 2.73
C TYR A 205 -1.27 1.80 3.11
N HIS A 206 -1.79 1.37 4.25
CA HIS A 206 -1.43 0.07 4.80
C HIS A 206 -2.58 -0.54 5.60
N ARG A 207 -2.48 -1.82 5.88
CA ARG A 207 -3.37 -2.51 6.80
C ARG A 207 -3.15 -2.00 8.24
N TRP A 208 -3.60 -2.77 9.20
CA TRP A 208 -3.41 -2.51 10.63
C TRP A 208 -1.94 -2.59 11.06
N GLY A 209 -1.66 -2.36 12.31
CA GLY A 209 -0.31 -2.48 12.88
C GLY A 209 -0.30 -2.35 14.40
N GLY A 210 -1.46 -2.07 15.00
CA GLY A 210 -1.60 -1.93 16.46
C GLY A 210 -1.06 -0.60 17.00
N LEU A 211 -0.73 -0.61 18.28
CA LEU A 211 -0.24 0.58 18.99
C LEU A 211 1.06 1.10 18.37
N GLY A 212 1.16 2.42 18.24
CA GLY A 212 2.31 3.09 17.62
C GLY A 212 2.22 3.22 16.08
N ASN A 213 1.31 2.52 15.44
CA ASN A 213 1.20 2.54 13.98
C ASN A 213 0.59 3.86 13.43
N HIS A 214 0.02 4.68 14.28
CA HIS A 214 -0.42 6.04 13.95
C HIS A 214 0.69 6.94 13.40
N CYS A 215 1.96 6.57 13.65
CA CYS A 215 3.13 7.29 13.13
C CYS A 215 3.35 7.10 11.63
N TYR A 216 2.71 6.11 11.00
CA TYR A 216 2.97 5.72 9.60
C TYR A 216 1.78 5.95 8.68
N GLN A 217 0.84 6.78 9.11
CA GLN A 217 -0.32 7.26 8.38
C GLN A 217 -1.44 6.25 8.17
N ILE A 218 -2.02 6.23 6.94
CA ILE A 218 -3.38 5.77 6.75
C ILE A 218 -3.45 4.26 6.76
N GLY A 219 -4.15 3.73 7.77
CA GLY A 219 -4.60 2.35 7.76
C GLY A 219 -5.94 2.19 7.07
N PHE A 220 -6.32 0.95 6.76
CA PHE A 220 -7.64 0.64 6.24
C PHE A 220 -8.15 -0.71 6.76
N SER A 221 -9.46 -0.85 6.81
CA SER A 221 -10.09 -2.08 7.30
C SER A 221 -9.91 -3.25 6.34
N GLY A 222 -9.88 -3.00 5.04
CA GLY A 222 -9.77 -3.97 3.96
C GLY A 222 -10.84 -5.06 4.03
N ASP A 223 -11.02 -5.80 2.99
CA ASP A 223 -11.77 -7.07 2.89
C ASP A 223 -13.03 -7.16 3.78
N ALA A 224 -13.74 -6.04 3.95
CA ALA A 224 -14.94 -6.01 4.76
C ALA A 224 -16.10 -6.67 4.03
N VAL A 225 -16.91 -7.43 4.76
CA VAL A 225 -18.13 -8.05 4.23
C VAL A 225 -19.19 -6.97 4.00
N ILE A 226 -19.89 -7.02 2.87
CA ILE A 226 -20.99 -6.11 2.53
C ILE A 226 -22.19 -6.46 3.42
N SER A 227 -22.36 -5.76 4.53
CA SER A 227 -23.45 -5.95 5.48
C SER A 227 -23.71 -4.73 6.34
N TRP A 228 -24.92 -4.55 6.82
CA TRP A 228 -25.26 -3.51 7.80
C TRP A 228 -24.45 -3.65 9.08
N LYS A 229 -24.18 -4.88 9.52
CA LYS A 229 -23.36 -5.14 10.71
C LYS A 229 -21.93 -4.64 10.53
N SER A 230 -21.36 -4.82 9.34
CA SER A 230 -20.03 -4.28 9.02
C SER A 230 -20.06 -2.75 9.01
N LEU A 231 -21.07 -2.14 8.42
CA LEU A 231 -21.24 -0.69 8.39
C LEU A 231 -21.38 -0.10 9.80
N ASP A 232 -22.20 -0.69 10.67
CA ASP A 232 -22.37 -0.24 12.06
C ASP A 232 -21.07 -0.31 12.88
N PHE A 233 -20.22 -1.28 12.59
CA PHE A 233 -18.93 -1.44 13.26
C PHE A 233 -17.93 -0.34 12.90
N GLN A 234 -17.95 0.20 11.68
CA GLN A 234 -16.92 1.14 11.23
C GLN A 234 -16.85 2.44 12.04
N PRO A 235 -17.96 3.15 12.36
CA PRO A 235 -17.93 4.33 13.22
C PRO A 235 -17.45 4.02 14.64
N TYR A 236 -17.86 2.88 15.18
CA TYR A 236 -17.38 2.41 16.49
C TYR A 236 -15.87 2.19 16.48
N PHE A 237 -15.35 1.49 15.49
CA PHE A 237 -13.93 1.25 15.32
C PHE A 237 -13.15 2.57 15.23
N ASN A 238 -13.56 3.48 14.36
CA ASN A 238 -12.88 4.77 14.17
C ASN A 238 -12.83 5.59 15.46
N SER A 239 -13.94 5.63 16.20
CA SER A 239 -14.03 6.33 17.47
C SER A 239 -13.08 5.75 18.52
N THR A 240 -13.00 4.42 18.60
CA THR A 240 -12.12 3.74 19.56
C THR A 240 -10.65 3.78 19.16
N ALA A 241 -10.32 3.65 17.88
CA ALA A 241 -8.97 3.76 17.38
C ALA A 241 -8.35 5.15 17.62
N SER A 242 -9.15 6.21 17.56
CA SER A 242 -8.69 7.57 17.83
C SER A 242 -8.23 7.77 19.29
N ASN A 243 -8.68 6.93 20.23
CA ASN A 243 -8.20 6.95 21.63
C ASN A 243 -6.73 6.50 21.78
N VAL A 244 -6.16 5.90 20.73
CA VAL A 244 -4.73 5.54 20.64
C VAL A 244 -4.05 6.27 19.49
N LEU A 245 -4.55 7.46 19.14
CA LEU A 245 -4.04 8.35 18.09
C LEU A 245 -4.19 7.82 16.65
N TYR A 246 -4.86 6.71 16.43
CA TYR A 246 -5.05 6.15 15.08
C TYR A 246 -6.22 6.88 14.39
N GLY A 247 -6.00 8.16 14.02
CA GLY A 247 -7.04 9.05 13.53
C GLY A 247 -7.22 9.08 12.01
N TYR A 248 -6.24 8.59 11.24
CA TYR A 248 -6.35 8.49 9.79
C TYR A 248 -6.61 7.04 9.39
N TRP A 249 -7.85 6.78 9.03
CA TRP A 249 -8.32 5.44 8.69
C TRP A 249 -9.27 5.48 7.51
N SER A 250 -9.21 4.48 6.64
CA SER A 250 -10.07 4.31 5.49
C SER A 250 -10.83 2.98 5.55
N HIS A 251 -11.84 2.88 4.74
CA HIS A 251 -12.64 1.68 4.56
C HIS A 251 -12.85 1.42 3.07
N ASP A 252 -13.06 0.17 2.71
CA ASP A 252 -13.58 -0.17 1.39
C ASP A 252 -15.07 0.21 1.36
N LEU A 253 -15.36 1.36 0.77
CA LEU A 253 -16.73 1.88 0.70
C LEU A 253 -17.58 0.99 -0.21
N GLY A 254 -18.65 0.44 0.36
CA GLY A 254 -19.47 -0.58 -0.27
C GLY A 254 -19.06 -2.01 0.07
N GLY A 255 -17.95 -2.17 0.82
CA GLY A 255 -17.40 -3.46 1.20
C GLY A 255 -16.58 -4.14 0.10
N HIS A 256 -16.02 -5.30 0.39
CA HIS A 256 -15.17 -6.08 -0.51
C HIS A 256 -15.75 -7.46 -0.82
N PHE A 257 -16.11 -8.21 0.22
CA PHE A 257 -16.72 -9.54 0.05
C PHE A 257 -18.24 -9.48 0.08
N GLU A 258 -18.87 -10.20 -0.85
CA GLU A 258 -20.31 -10.44 -0.76
C GLU A 258 -20.63 -11.25 0.50
N ALA A 259 -21.69 -10.84 1.20
CA ALA A 259 -22.24 -11.64 2.28
C ALA A 259 -22.94 -12.89 1.71
N ASP A 260 -22.96 -13.99 2.48
CA ASP A 260 -23.75 -15.18 2.14
C ASP A 260 -25.23 -14.84 1.92
N ARG A 261 -25.67 -13.74 2.51
CA ARG A 261 -26.99 -13.16 2.36
C ARG A 261 -26.86 -11.65 2.24
N ILE A 262 -27.25 -11.09 1.10
CA ILE A 262 -27.36 -9.64 0.92
C ILE A 262 -28.52 -9.17 1.81
N ASP A 263 -28.22 -8.26 2.74
CA ASP A 263 -29.27 -7.62 3.54
C ASP A 263 -30.14 -6.78 2.60
N PRO A 264 -31.45 -7.03 2.54
CA PRO A 264 -32.34 -6.15 1.78
C PRO A 264 -32.31 -4.75 2.41
N GLU A 265 -32.48 -3.73 1.57
CA GLU A 265 -32.61 -2.33 2.01
C GLU A 265 -33.72 -2.14 3.04
#